data_86fdbe7c962a6c9f86c28c3394fb7e3c
#
_entry.id   86fdbe7c962a6c9f86c28c3394fb7e3c
#
_cell.length_a   1.000
_cell.length_b   1.000
_cell.length_c   1.000
_cell.angle_alpha   90.00
_cell.angle_beta   90.00
_cell.angle_gamma   90.00
#
_symmetry.space_group_name_H-M   'P 1'
#
loop_
_entity.id
_entity.type
_entity.pdbx_description
1 polymer ?
#
loop_
_entity_poly.entity_id
_entity_poly.type
_entity_poly.pdbx_seq_one_letter_code
_entity_poly.pdbx_strand_id
1 'polypeptide(L)'
;FEQYVPTDSLNERHRSVRAVIFPSNRGGYTLLCATMNIEEKLEKGLNIEKTYPRMEIAEELRGQSENYLRSQYDGLFFVHPAGFIASCDTLESAISLYQHM
;
A
#
# COMPACT_ATOMS: atom_id res chain seq x y z
N PHE A 1 7.48 -12.00 0.92
CA PHE A 1 6.76 -12.59 -0.21
C PHE A 1 7.71 -12.97 -1.30
N GLU A 2 7.65 -14.19 -1.73
CA GLU A 2 8.47 -14.68 -2.82
C GLU A 2 7.77 -14.58 -4.17
N GLN A 3 6.46 -14.48 -4.14
CA GLN A 3 5.66 -14.46 -5.35
C GLN A 3 4.69 -13.30 -5.33
N TYR A 4 4.50 -12.73 -6.50
CA TYR A 4 3.50 -11.71 -6.69
C TYR A 4 2.11 -12.36 -6.68
N VAL A 5 1.21 -11.81 -5.87
CA VAL A 5 -0.18 -12.25 -5.83
C VAL A 5 -1.03 -11.10 -6.35
N PRO A 6 -1.83 -11.30 -7.41
CA PRO A 6 -2.68 -10.25 -7.94
C PRO A 6 -3.63 -9.72 -6.87
N THR A 7 -3.75 -8.40 -6.80
CA THR A 7 -4.60 -7.73 -5.81
C THR A 7 -6.05 -8.17 -5.93
N ASP A 8 -6.52 -8.43 -7.15
CA ASP A 8 -7.90 -8.87 -7.37
C ASP A 8 -8.20 -10.19 -6.68
N SER A 9 -7.27 -11.16 -6.74
CA SER A 9 -7.44 -12.42 -6.04
C SER A 9 -7.52 -12.24 -4.53
N LEU A 10 -6.68 -11.36 -3.99
CA LEU A 10 -6.71 -11.04 -2.56
C LEU A 10 -8.02 -10.37 -2.17
N ASN A 11 -8.52 -9.47 -3.01
CA ASN A 11 -9.76 -8.75 -2.74
C ASN A 11 -10.97 -9.68 -2.71
N GLU A 12 -10.96 -10.72 -3.55
CA GLU A 12 -12.07 -11.67 -3.59
C GLU A 12 -12.03 -12.69 -2.47
N ARG A 13 -10.84 -13.13 -2.08
CA ARG A 13 -10.68 -14.24 -1.14
C ARG A 13 -10.36 -13.83 0.30
N HIS A 14 -9.71 -12.69 0.47
CA HIS A 14 -9.16 -12.28 1.75
C HIS A 14 -9.50 -10.85 2.07
N ARG A 15 -10.75 -10.62 2.45
CA ARG A 15 -11.20 -9.27 2.81
C ARG A 15 -10.43 -8.67 3.98
N SER A 16 -9.79 -9.50 4.79
CA SER A 16 -8.96 -9.02 5.90
C SER A 16 -7.59 -8.55 5.46
N VAL A 17 -7.16 -8.87 4.22
CA VAL A 17 -5.87 -8.42 3.71
C VAL A 17 -5.96 -6.93 3.41
N ARG A 18 -5.13 -6.12 4.05
CA ARG A 18 -5.13 -4.67 3.89
C ARG A 18 -4.04 -4.19 2.96
N ALA A 19 -2.91 -4.89 2.91
CA ALA A 19 -1.78 -4.54 2.06
C ALA A 19 -0.92 -5.76 1.80
N VAL A 20 -0.08 -5.69 0.77
CA VAL A 20 0.93 -6.71 0.49
C VAL A 20 2.29 -6.01 0.40
N ILE A 21 3.33 -6.72 0.80
CA ILE A 21 4.71 -6.23 0.71
C ILE A 21 5.48 -7.24 -0.12
N PHE A 22 6.22 -6.77 -1.13
CA PHE A 22 6.98 -7.66 -2.00
C PHE A 22 8.26 -6.97 -2.48
N PRO A 23 9.28 -7.77 -2.89
CA PRO A 23 10.51 -7.19 -3.42
C PRO A 23 10.23 -6.39 -4.70
N SER A 24 10.84 -5.22 -4.80
CA SER A 24 10.74 -4.37 -5.98
C SER A 24 11.81 -4.75 -7.01
N ASN A 25 11.46 -4.67 -8.30
CA ASN A 25 12.43 -4.92 -9.37
C ASN A 25 13.55 -3.87 -9.39
N ARG A 26 13.33 -2.72 -8.78
CA ARG A 26 14.30 -1.62 -8.74
C ARG A 26 15.15 -1.62 -7.47
N GLY A 27 15.00 -2.64 -6.65
CA GLY A 27 15.65 -2.71 -5.35
C GLY A 27 14.70 -2.28 -4.24
N GLY A 28 14.94 -2.79 -3.04
CA GLY A 28 14.07 -2.52 -1.91
C GLY A 28 12.76 -3.28 -1.97
N TYR A 29 11.77 -2.80 -1.23
CA TYR A 29 10.47 -3.46 -1.10
C TYR A 29 9.34 -2.49 -1.36
N THR A 30 8.28 -2.99 -1.99
CA THR A 30 7.08 -2.20 -2.27
C THR A 30 5.96 -2.64 -1.33
N LEU A 31 5.28 -1.66 -0.74
CA LEU A 31 4.05 -1.87 0.01
C LEU A 31 2.89 -1.41 -0.89
N LEU A 32 1.98 -2.31 -1.19
CA LEU A 32 0.83 -2.04 -2.03
C LEU A 32 -0.44 -2.26 -1.21
N CYS A 33 -1.23 -1.20 -1.03
CA CYS A 33 -2.48 -1.31 -0.30
C CYS A 33 -3.51 -2.07 -1.14
N ALA A 34 -4.19 -3.03 -0.51
CA ALA A 34 -5.23 -3.80 -1.18
C ALA A 34 -6.45 -2.92 -1.43
N THR A 35 -7.21 -3.23 -2.47
CA THR A 35 -8.42 -2.48 -2.81
C THR A 35 -9.66 -3.24 -2.38
N MET A 36 -10.77 -2.53 -2.21
CA MET A 36 -12.05 -3.10 -1.84
C MET A 36 -12.65 -3.89 -2.99
N ASN A 37 -13.31 -5.01 -2.67
CA ASN A 37 -14.08 -5.74 -3.65
C ASN A 37 -15.49 -5.12 -3.78
N ILE A 38 -16.30 -5.65 -4.70
CA ILE A 38 -17.64 -5.11 -4.97
C ILE A 38 -18.52 -5.19 -3.73
N GLU A 39 -18.47 -6.27 -2.99
CA GLU A 39 -19.31 -6.42 -1.78
C GLU A 39 -18.99 -5.35 -0.74
N GLU A 40 -17.71 -5.08 -0.50
CA GLU A 40 -17.29 -4.05 0.43
C GLU A 40 -17.78 -2.67 -0.01
N LYS A 41 -17.70 -2.39 -1.30
CA LYS A 41 -18.17 -1.10 -1.84
C LYS A 41 -19.67 -0.93 -1.64
N LEU A 42 -20.43 -1.99 -1.91
CA LEU A 42 -21.89 -1.95 -1.74
C LEU A 42 -22.27 -1.76 -0.28
N GLU A 43 -21.61 -2.47 0.62
CA GLU A 43 -21.86 -2.35 2.07
C GLU A 43 -21.64 -0.92 2.57
N LYS A 44 -20.67 -0.22 1.99
CA LYS A 44 -20.29 1.13 2.40
C LYS A 44 -20.98 2.23 1.58
N GLY A 45 -21.79 1.86 0.61
CA GLY A 45 -22.48 2.81 -0.25
C GLY A 45 -21.55 3.53 -1.22
N LEU A 46 -20.46 2.88 -1.63
CA LEU A 46 -19.48 3.47 -2.53
C LEU A 46 -19.80 3.12 -3.98
N ASN A 47 -19.20 3.88 -4.91
CA ASN A 47 -19.39 3.65 -6.34
C ASN A 47 -18.60 2.41 -6.77
N ILE A 48 -19.31 1.38 -7.24
CA ILE A 48 -18.68 0.11 -7.62
C ILE A 48 -17.74 0.22 -8.82
N GLU A 49 -17.87 1.28 -9.61
CA GLU A 49 -17.01 1.51 -10.76
C GLU A 49 -15.66 2.14 -10.39
N LYS A 50 -15.55 2.66 -9.18
CA LYS A 50 -14.31 3.28 -8.70
C LYS A 50 -13.52 2.32 -7.83
N THR A 51 -12.19 2.52 -7.78
CA THR A 51 -11.30 1.76 -6.95
C THR A 51 -11.07 2.48 -5.63
N TYR A 52 -11.23 1.77 -4.52
CA TYR A 52 -10.99 2.31 -3.18
C TYR A 52 -10.01 1.40 -2.45
N PRO A 53 -8.94 1.96 -1.87
CA PRO A 53 -8.04 1.14 -1.05
C PRO A 53 -8.67 0.78 0.28
N ARG A 54 -8.33 -0.38 0.83
CA ARG A 54 -8.77 -0.79 2.16
C ARG A 54 -8.09 0.00 3.26
N MET A 55 -6.89 0.49 2.98
CA MET A 55 -6.16 1.39 3.85
C MET A 55 -5.33 2.32 2.99
N GLU A 56 -4.94 3.44 3.55
CA GLU A 56 -4.19 4.46 2.82
C GLU A 56 -2.99 4.92 3.62
N ILE A 57 -1.95 5.33 2.91
CA ILE A 57 -0.76 5.92 3.51
C ILE A 57 -1.11 7.34 3.96
N ALA A 58 -0.50 7.81 5.05
CA ALA A 58 -0.77 9.13 5.59
C ALA A 58 -0.67 10.20 4.51
N GLU A 59 -1.64 11.11 4.50
CA GLU A 59 -1.76 12.13 3.46
C GLU A 59 -0.52 13.02 3.37
N GLU A 60 0.08 13.35 4.49
CA GLU A 60 1.27 14.20 4.54
C GLU A 60 2.50 13.55 3.90
N LEU A 61 2.49 12.24 3.68
CA LEU A 61 3.59 11.54 3.03
C LEU A 61 3.40 11.38 1.53
N ARG A 62 2.20 11.61 1.02
CA ARG A 62 1.88 11.36 -0.39
C ARG A 62 2.55 12.38 -1.30
N GLY A 63 3.21 11.88 -2.36
CA GLY A 63 3.81 12.73 -3.35
C GLY A 63 4.98 13.57 -2.89
N GLN A 64 5.56 13.28 -1.74
CA GLN A 64 6.67 14.02 -1.18
C GLN A 64 8.00 13.59 -1.78
N SER A 65 9.02 14.42 -1.62
CA SER A 65 10.36 14.11 -2.10
C SER A 65 10.98 12.97 -1.29
N GLU A 66 11.95 12.29 -1.88
CA GLU A 66 12.69 11.23 -1.21
C GLU A 66 13.34 11.74 0.08
N ASN A 67 13.97 12.92 0.03
CA ASN A 67 14.63 13.49 1.20
C ASN A 67 13.66 13.72 2.35
N TYR A 68 12.48 14.23 2.06
CA TYR A 68 11.46 14.43 3.08
C TYR A 68 11.01 13.10 3.69
N LEU A 69 10.74 12.12 2.83
CA LEU A 69 10.27 10.81 3.29
C LEU A 69 11.30 10.11 4.17
N ARG A 70 12.57 10.17 3.80
CA ARG A 70 13.64 9.57 4.61
C ARG A 70 13.81 10.27 5.96
N SER A 71 13.44 11.55 6.05
CA SER A 71 13.48 12.25 7.32
C SER A 71 12.34 11.87 8.26
N GLN A 72 11.23 11.37 7.71
CA GLN A 72 10.07 10.97 8.49
C GLN A 72 10.11 9.51 8.90
N TYR A 73 10.57 8.64 8.01
CA TYR A 73 10.64 7.20 8.25
C TYR A 73 11.94 6.65 7.69
N ASP A 74 12.68 5.94 8.52
CA ASP A 74 13.90 5.30 8.09
C ASP A 74 13.61 4.28 6.99
N GLY A 75 14.29 4.42 5.85
CA GLY A 75 14.15 3.51 4.73
C GLY A 75 13.02 3.82 3.75
N LEU A 76 12.14 4.74 4.06
CA LEU A 76 11.06 5.13 3.15
C LEU A 76 11.61 6.10 2.11
N PHE A 77 11.44 5.80 0.82
CA PHE A 77 11.95 6.69 -0.23
C PHE A 77 10.93 7.06 -1.31
N PHE A 78 9.76 6.46 -1.30
CA PHE A 78 8.73 6.80 -2.28
C PHE A 78 7.33 6.55 -1.72
N VAL A 79 6.42 7.50 -1.93
CA VAL A 79 4.99 7.34 -1.67
C VAL A 79 4.25 7.95 -2.85
N HIS A 80 3.44 7.14 -3.52
CA HIS A 80 2.65 7.62 -4.64
C HIS A 80 1.63 8.66 -4.17
N PRO A 81 1.37 9.72 -4.96
CA PRO A 81 0.40 10.75 -4.58
C PRO A 81 -1.00 10.22 -4.27
N ALA A 82 -1.40 9.10 -4.88
CA ALA A 82 -2.69 8.48 -4.61
C ALA A 82 -2.77 7.79 -3.24
N GLY A 83 -1.61 7.54 -2.60
CA GLY A 83 -1.57 7.03 -1.23
C GLY A 83 -1.78 5.53 -1.05
N PHE A 84 -1.59 4.72 -2.10
CA PHE A 84 -1.75 3.28 -1.97
C PHE A 84 -0.50 2.47 -2.33
N ILE A 85 0.57 3.13 -2.76
CA ILE A 85 1.86 2.47 -3.06
C ILE A 85 2.97 3.23 -2.37
N ALA A 86 3.86 2.51 -1.69
CA ALA A 86 5.06 3.06 -1.10
C ALA A 86 6.24 2.13 -1.35
N SER A 87 7.45 2.67 -1.36
CA SER A 87 8.67 1.88 -1.53
C SER A 87 9.64 2.17 -0.40
N CYS A 88 10.25 1.11 0.14
CA CYS A 88 11.19 1.19 1.23
C CYS A 88 12.46 0.42 0.89
N ASP A 89 13.57 0.77 1.55
CA ASP A 89 14.87 0.12 1.30
C ASP A 89 14.90 -1.33 1.79
N THR A 90 14.23 -1.63 2.89
CA THR A 90 14.27 -2.95 3.52
C THR A 90 12.87 -3.45 3.84
N LEU A 91 12.77 -4.76 4.06
CA LEU A 91 11.52 -5.38 4.47
C LEU A 91 11.06 -4.84 5.83
N GLU A 92 12.00 -4.65 6.76
CA GLU A 92 11.68 -4.12 8.09
C GLU A 92 11.07 -2.72 7.99
N SER A 93 11.61 -1.88 7.11
CA SER A 93 11.08 -0.53 6.90
C SER A 93 9.66 -0.56 6.37
N ALA A 94 9.38 -1.45 5.43
CA ALA A 94 8.04 -1.61 4.87
C ALA A 94 7.05 -2.10 5.93
N ILE A 95 7.45 -3.06 6.75
CA ILE A 95 6.62 -3.57 7.84
C ILE A 95 6.35 -2.47 8.86
N SER A 96 7.37 -1.70 9.21
CA SER A 96 7.24 -0.58 10.14
C SER A 96 6.25 0.45 9.63
N LEU A 97 6.34 0.80 8.35
CA LEU A 97 5.40 1.73 7.72
C LEU A 97 3.98 1.20 7.81
N TYR A 98 3.78 -0.06 7.48
CA TYR A 98 2.47 -0.70 7.55
C TYR A 98 1.88 -0.62 8.96
N GLN A 99 2.70 -0.85 9.98
CA GLN A 99 2.25 -0.83 11.37
C GLN A 99 1.85 0.57 11.85
N HIS A 100 2.33 1.61 11.19
CA HIS A 100 2.03 3.00 11.53
C HIS A 100 0.93 3.62 10.68
N MET A 101 0.34 2.84 9.79
CA MET A 101 -0.74 3.31 8.91
C MET A 101 -2.10 3.25 9.56
#